data_9771b4dc8524fa70e567b36662c08a76
#
_entry.id   9771b4dc8524fa70e567b36662c08a76
#
_cell.length_a   1.000
_cell.length_b   1.000
_cell.length_c   1.000
_cell.angle_alpha   90.00
_cell.angle_beta   90.00
_cell.angle_gamma   90.00
#
_symmetry.space_group_name_H-M   'P 1'
#
loop_
_entity.id
_entity.type
_entity.pdbx_description
1 polymer ?
#
loop_
_entity_poly.entity_id
_entity_poly.type
_entity_poly.pdbx_seq_one_letter_code
_entity_poly.pdbx_strand_id
1 'polypeptide(L)'
;MNVKHLFLSFAALWMAGCSPKEQPGHPLLLQAERWIDENCDSAYGYIYNLTDSFSQQADQALYGVLFTEILHKKAIHVGNDSLITTSERFFSNNGKGRRWVKAMLHLGITKSRNGETEEAVEWLKKAEQESLQLDDTLKYDVVLALGDLNQQENCQVLARRCYQNAYLLAQQTGSFSRQAHSLCKLIRTADKDSISNYIDSSKKLLPRVDKTLQSELLGCLGYWALQKDLQDQARQYLETAIATFPNDFAALQLGNLYEREGNIKKACELWFEALNTNEDEVRMAALEKLIPHYKNTETWRALDLSQLLNDLLKKHHSIDQTEHIAALQEQFDQNIIRTKLLKRLAFTLCVIAFLALVILFFFGYHRKKMKQYNKVLSHIGNLQKQLAEQEKAKPLPKEWNLKEALHENNTVHRFHRLANKGKEPQLEDWTELSQITEQYAPGFSRFIHQNGMLSERDTHICLLIKLHFQPSEIAVLIGSSPQTVTNSRVRLLRKIFGEQGGAKDFDEHIREME
;
A
#
# COMPACT_ATOMS: atom_id res chain seq x y z
N MET A 1 22.88 -21.63 23.22
CA MET A 1 23.17 -20.44 22.41
C MET A 1 22.01 -19.46 22.62
N ASN A 2 22.29 -18.31 23.24
CA ASN A 2 21.27 -17.38 23.72
C ASN A 2 20.60 -16.66 22.52
N VAL A 3 19.28 -16.72 22.44
CA VAL A 3 18.44 -16.05 21.42
C VAL A 3 18.75 -14.55 21.32
N LYS A 4 19.23 -13.93 22.40
CA LYS A 4 19.70 -12.52 22.40
C LYS A 4 20.92 -12.27 21.50
N HIS A 5 21.83 -13.23 21.38
CA HIS A 5 23.01 -13.08 20.51
C HIS A 5 22.66 -13.27 19.02
N LEU A 6 21.63 -14.07 18.70
CA LEU A 6 21.14 -14.22 17.32
C LEU A 6 20.42 -12.94 16.84
N PHE A 7 19.65 -12.29 17.71
CA PHE A 7 18.98 -11.01 17.38
C PHE A 7 19.98 -9.86 17.24
N LEU A 8 21.02 -9.81 18.06
CA LEU A 8 22.08 -8.79 17.96
C LEU A 8 22.94 -8.97 16.70
N SER A 9 23.22 -10.20 16.29
CA SER A 9 23.94 -10.46 15.04
C SER A 9 23.10 -10.16 13.79
N PHE A 10 21.78 -10.39 13.82
CA PHE A 10 20.88 -10.00 12.73
C PHE A 10 20.70 -8.48 12.65
N ALA A 11 20.61 -7.78 13.79
CA ALA A 11 20.54 -6.32 13.83
C ALA A 11 21.86 -5.67 13.38
N ALA A 12 23.02 -6.27 13.72
CA ALA A 12 24.32 -5.79 13.26
C ALA A 12 24.55 -6.00 11.75
N LEU A 13 24.05 -7.10 11.17
CA LEU A 13 24.07 -7.32 9.71
C LEU A 13 23.15 -6.33 8.97
N TRP A 14 22.03 -5.91 9.57
CA TRP A 14 21.14 -4.90 8.99
C TRP A 14 21.74 -3.50 9.04
N MET A 15 22.53 -3.17 10.06
CA MET A 15 23.20 -1.86 10.17
C MET A 15 24.50 -1.74 9.36
N ALA A 16 25.13 -2.86 8.98
CA ALA A 16 26.37 -2.85 8.19
C ALA A 16 26.14 -2.54 6.69
N GLY A 17 24.88 -2.45 6.22
CA GLY A 17 24.52 -2.15 4.82
C GLY A 17 24.28 -0.68 4.49
N CYS A 18 24.32 0.25 5.43
CA CYS A 18 24.13 1.68 5.19
C CYS A 18 25.47 2.43 5.17
N SER A 19 26.25 2.26 4.11
CA SER A 19 27.21 3.30 3.76
C SER A 19 26.41 4.59 3.46
N PRO A 20 26.81 5.79 3.94
CA PRO A 20 26.15 7.03 3.56
C PRO A 20 26.22 7.16 2.04
N LYS A 21 25.04 7.19 1.40
CA LYS A 21 24.94 7.31 -0.06
C LYS A 21 25.46 8.69 -0.43
N GLU A 22 26.41 8.74 -1.35
CA GLU A 22 26.93 9.99 -1.87
C GLU A 22 25.81 10.78 -2.54
N GLN A 23 25.63 12.05 -2.11
CA GLN A 23 24.59 12.93 -2.63
C GLN A 23 25.25 14.13 -3.32
N PRO A 24 24.68 14.62 -4.43
CA PRO A 24 25.15 15.84 -5.07
C PRO A 24 25.08 17.03 -4.11
N GLY A 25 26.14 17.81 -4.04
CA GLY A 25 26.28 18.94 -3.14
C GLY A 25 26.61 20.27 -3.82
N HIS A 26 26.93 20.27 -5.13
CA HIS A 26 27.35 21.47 -5.84
C HIS A 26 26.22 22.51 -5.94
N PRO A 27 26.37 23.75 -5.41
CA PRO A 27 25.27 24.71 -5.28
C PRO A 27 24.61 25.10 -6.59
N LEU A 28 25.39 25.28 -7.67
CA LEU A 28 24.87 25.68 -8.98
C LEU A 28 24.06 24.54 -9.63
N LEU A 29 24.45 23.27 -9.44
CA LEU A 29 23.67 22.12 -9.91
C LEU A 29 22.34 22.03 -9.19
N LEU A 30 22.33 22.22 -7.87
CA LEU A 30 21.09 22.21 -7.09
C LEU A 30 20.16 23.40 -7.45
N GLN A 31 20.73 24.54 -7.82
CA GLN A 31 19.94 25.66 -8.36
C GLN A 31 19.37 25.32 -9.73
N ALA A 32 20.18 24.81 -10.64
CA ALA A 32 19.70 24.38 -11.97
C ALA A 32 18.57 23.33 -11.85
N GLU A 33 18.70 22.34 -10.94
CA GLU A 33 17.68 21.34 -10.69
C GLU A 33 16.33 21.95 -10.25
N ARG A 34 16.34 23.06 -9.51
CA ARG A 34 15.11 23.76 -9.09
C ARG A 34 14.45 24.53 -10.23
N TRP A 35 15.26 25.13 -11.11
CA TRP A 35 14.76 26.00 -12.17
C TRP A 35 14.41 25.26 -13.47
N ILE A 36 14.90 24.04 -13.68
CA ILE A 36 14.83 23.36 -14.98
C ILE A 36 13.39 23.12 -15.47
N ASP A 37 12.46 22.92 -14.55
CA ASP A 37 11.04 22.71 -14.87
C ASP A 37 10.27 24.01 -15.12
N GLU A 38 10.75 25.15 -14.57
CA GLU A 38 10.11 26.47 -14.70
C GLU A 38 10.77 27.32 -15.79
N ASN A 39 12.09 27.34 -15.83
CA ASN A 39 12.88 28.15 -16.77
C ASN A 39 14.17 27.42 -17.17
N CYS A 40 14.11 26.73 -18.31
CA CYS A 40 15.22 25.97 -18.86
C CYS A 40 16.45 26.85 -19.20
N ASP A 41 16.25 28.09 -19.65
CA ASP A 41 17.34 28.99 -19.97
C ASP A 41 18.10 29.46 -18.72
N SER A 42 17.39 29.74 -17.64
CA SER A 42 18.00 30.00 -16.36
C SER A 42 18.77 28.81 -15.82
N ALA A 43 18.20 27.59 -15.92
CA ALA A 43 18.89 26.37 -15.53
C ALA A 43 20.16 26.14 -16.35
N TYR A 44 20.10 26.38 -17.65
CA TYR A 44 21.28 26.31 -18.53
C TYR A 44 22.37 27.31 -18.13
N GLY A 45 21.98 28.55 -17.79
CA GLY A 45 22.91 29.57 -17.33
C GLY A 45 23.72 29.18 -16.09
N TYR A 46 23.13 28.41 -15.18
CA TYR A 46 23.84 27.90 -13.99
C TYR A 46 24.89 26.85 -14.31
N ILE A 47 24.69 26.03 -15.34
CA ILE A 47 25.55 24.86 -15.60
C ILE A 47 26.46 25.03 -16.85
N TYR A 48 26.21 26.03 -17.69
CA TYR A 48 26.92 26.20 -18.96
C TYR A 48 28.46 26.29 -18.82
N ASN A 49 28.94 26.93 -17.77
CA ASN A 49 30.38 27.10 -17.50
C ASN A 49 30.96 26.01 -16.58
N LEU A 50 30.12 25.03 -16.14
CA LEU A 50 30.60 23.92 -15.33
C LEU A 50 31.19 22.86 -16.26
N THR A 51 32.47 23.04 -16.59
CA THR A 51 33.21 22.04 -17.37
C THR A 51 33.80 20.95 -16.47
N ASP A 52 33.66 19.74 -16.83
CA ASP A 52 34.36 18.46 -16.62
C ASP A 52 35.13 18.13 -15.30
N SER A 53 35.26 18.99 -14.34
CA SER A 53 36.03 18.71 -13.12
C SER A 53 35.21 18.76 -11.85
N PHE A 54 34.20 17.88 -11.74
CA PHE A 54 33.56 17.65 -10.46
C PHE A 54 34.43 16.75 -9.59
N SER A 55 34.70 17.18 -8.36
CA SER A 55 35.45 16.37 -7.37
C SER A 55 34.65 15.17 -6.86
N GLN A 56 33.31 15.24 -6.95
CA GLN A 56 32.39 14.19 -6.50
C GLN A 56 31.68 13.53 -7.68
N GLN A 57 31.58 12.21 -7.68
CA GLN A 57 30.85 11.46 -8.71
C GLN A 57 29.35 11.78 -8.72
N ALA A 58 28.78 12.09 -7.54
CA ALA A 58 27.39 12.51 -7.40
C ALA A 58 27.07 13.78 -8.18
N ASP A 59 27.97 14.79 -8.10
CA ASP A 59 27.81 16.06 -8.83
C ASP A 59 27.96 15.84 -10.33
N GLN A 60 28.91 15.02 -10.77
CA GLN A 60 29.06 14.63 -12.16
C GLN A 60 27.80 13.94 -12.70
N ALA A 61 27.22 13.02 -11.94
CA ALA A 61 26.00 12.33 -12.33
C ALA A 61 24.79 13.29 -12.39
N LEU A 62 24.65 14.23 -11.45
CA LEU A 62 23.59 15.23 -11.50
C LEU A 62 23.77 16.17 -12.69
N TYR A 63 25.00 16.63 -12.96
CA TYR A 63 25.31 17.42 -14.14
C TYR A 63 24.86 16.72 -15.42
N GLY A 64 25.19 15.41 -15.57
CA GLY A 64 24.81 14.65 -16.74
C GLY A 64 23.31 14.57 -16.97
N VAL A 65 22.52 14.38 -15.91
CA VAL A 65 21.05 14.41 -16.01
C VAL A 65 20.54 15.78 -16.45
N LEU A 66 20.97 16.85 -15.74
CA LEU A 66 20.49 18.22 -16.01
C LEU A 66 20.89 18.71 -17.39
N PHE A 67 22.14 18.48 -17.78
CA PHE A 67 22.64 18.89 -19.08
C PHE A 67 21.88 18.19 -20.21
N THR A 68 21.68 16.86 -20.12
CA THR A 68 20.92 16.11 -21.12
C THR A 68 19.45 16.55 -21.15
N GLU A 69 18.82 16.79 -19.99
CA GLU A 69 17.45 17.31 -19.92
C GLU A 69 17.31 18.66 -20.61
N ILE A 70 18.25 19.58 -20.38
CA ILE A 70 18.26 20.90 -21.01
C ILE A 70 18.41 20.77 -22.54
N LEU A 71 19.34 19.93 -23.02
CA LEU A 71 19.51 19.70 -24.45
C LEU A 71 18.21 19.15 -25.08
N HIS A 72 17.53 18.22 -24.41
CA HIS A 72 16.25 17.69 -24.89
C HIS A 72 15.15 18.75 -24.93
N LYS A 73 15.04 19.61 -23.87
CA LYS A 73 14.06 20.71 -23.83
C LYS A 73 14.34 21.78 -24.91
N LYS A 74 15.59 21.96 -25.28
CA LYS A 74 16.02 22.86 -26.38
C LYS A 74 15.98 22.20 -27.76
N ALA A 75 15.47 20.95 -27.84
CA ALA A 75 15.43 20.14 -29.04
C ALA A 75 16.82 19.94 -29.71
N ILE A 76 17.90 20.02 -28.93
CA ILE A 76 19.26 19.77 -29.40
C ILE A 76 19.52 18.25 -29.41
N HIS A 77 20.00 17.73 -30.52
CA HIS A 77 20.31 16.31 -30.65
C HIS A 77 21.55 15.93 -29.82
N VAL A 78 21.43 14.90 -28.99
CA VAL A 78 22.52 14.33 -28.20
C VAL A 78 23.00 13.05 -28.88
N GLY A 79 24.03 13.12 -29.71
CA GLY A 79 24.56 11.97 -30.44
C GLY A 79 25.34 10.97 -29.59
N ASN A 80 25.80 11.37 -28.39
CA ASN A 80 26.55 10.52 -27.46
C ASN A 80 25.81 10.38 -26.13
N ASP A 81 25.47 9.15 -25.77
CA ASP A 81 24.73 8.80 -24.56
C ASP A 81 25.62 8.49 -23.35
N SER A 82 26.95 8.56 -23.47
CA SER A 82 27.89 8.16 -22.41
C SER A 82 27.69 8.92 -21.10
N LEU A 83 27.40 10.22 -21.20
CA LEU A 83 27.20 11.08 -20.04
C LEU A 83 25.96 10.66 -19.24
N ILE A 84 24.84 10.52 -19.92
CA ILE A 84 23.57 10.13 -19.28
C ILE A 84 23.57 8.66 -18.80
N THR A 85 24.26 7.76 -19.51
CA THR A 85 24.47 6.37 -19.11
C THR A 85 25.29 6.28 -17.82
N THR A 86 26.34 7.11 -17.70
CA THR A 86 27.13 7.19 -16.46
C THR A 86 26.28 7.70 -15.29
N SER A 87 25.43 8.68 -15.55
CA SER A 87 24.50 9.24 -14.55
C SER A 87 23.47 8.20 -14.09
N GLU A 88 22.87 7.45 -15.02
CA GLU A 88 21.94 6.36 -14.70
C GLU A 88 22.61 5.31 -13.81
N ARG A 89 23.81 4.84 -14.20
CA ARG A 89 24.57 3.85 -13.43
C ARG A 89 24.90 4.32 -12.02
N PHE A 90 25.25 5.59 -11.86
CA PHE A 90 25.53 6.17 -10.54
C PHE A 90 24.27 6.15 -9.67
N PHE A 91 23.14 6.69 -10.16
CA PHE A 91 21.91 6.77 -9.37
C PHE A 91 21.24 5.42 -9.14
N SER A 92 21.39 4.44 -10.02
CA SER A 92 20.90 3.08 -9.80
C SER A 92 21.57 2.41 -8.60
N ASN A 93 22.84 2.73 -8.33
CA ASN A 93 23.62 2.17 -7.22
C ASN A 93 23.48 3.00 -5.92
N ASN A 94 23.34 4.34 -6.03
CA ASN A 94 23.38 5.26 -4.89
C ASN A 94 22.02 5.75 -4.40
N GLY A 95 20.91 5.38 -5.05
CA GLY A 95 19.57 5.71 -4.56
C GLY A 95 18.54 5.80 -5.66
N LYS A 96 17.66 4.82 -5.68
CA LYS A 96 16.51 4.79 -6.59
C LYS A 96 15.50 5.87 -6.17
N GLY A 97 15.40 6.93 -6.96
CA GLY A 97 14.51 8.06 -6.69
C GLY A 97 14.33 8.94 -7.93
N ARG A 98 13.83 10.17 -7.75
CA ARG A 98 13.51 11.10 -8.85
C ARG A 98 14.65 11.27 -9.85
N ARG A 99 15.91 11.46 -9.39
CA ARG A 99 17.08 11.65 -10.25
C ARG A 99 17.39 10.41 -11.10
N TRP A 100 17.23 9.22 -10.54
CA TRP A 100 17.40 7.98 -11.27
C TRP A 100 16.35 7.80 -12.37
N VAL A 101 15.07 8.10 -12.07
CA VAL A 101 14.00 8.04 -13.08
C VAL A 101 14.21 9.09 -14.16
N LYS A 102 14.66 10.32 -13.83
CA LYS A 102 15.05 11.33 -14.81
C LYS A 102 16.22 10.85 -15.70
N ALA A 103 17.21 10.17 -15.11
CA ALA A 103 18.32 9.59 -15.89
C ALA A 103 17.83 8.54 -16.89
N MET A 104 16.96 7.61 -16.48
CA MET A 104 16.37 6.62 -17.37
C MET A 104 15.49 7.25 -18.45
N LEU A 105 14.67 8.25 -18.10
CA LEU A 105 13.83 9.00 -19.04
C LEU A 105 14.69 9.62 -20.14
N HIS A 106 15.73 10.37 -19.75
CA HIS A 106 16.56 11.07 -20.73
C HIS A 106 17.48 10.14 -21.50
N LEU A 107 17.90 9.01 -20.92
CA LEU A 107 18.60 7.95 -21.64
C LEU A 107 17.68 7.32 -22.71
N GLY A 108 16.43 7.00 -22.34
CA GLY A 108 15.45 6.48 -23.29
C GLY A 108 15.14 7.44 -24.43
N ILE A 109 14.99 8.76 -24.14
CA ILE A 109 14.81 9.79 -25.19
C ILE A 109 16.06 9.87 -26.10
N THR A 110 17.26 9.82 -25.53
CA THR A 110 18.50 9.84 -26.30
C THR A 110 18.58 8.63 -27.23
N LYS A 111 18.29 7.43 -26.72
CA LYS A 111 18.26 6.19 -27.51
C LYS A 111 17.24 6.25 -28.65
N SER A 112 16.01 6.75 -28.37
CA SER A 112 14.98 6.96 -29.39
C SER A 112 15.47 7.87 -30.52
N ARG A 113 16.06 9.01 -30.18
CA ARG A 113 16.58 9.97 -31.15
C ARG A 113 17.79 9.44 -31.98
N ASN A 114 18.53 8.49 -31.43
CA ASN A 114 19.63 7.81 -32.10
C ASN A 114 19.17 6.63 -32.97
N GLY A 115 17.86 6.31 -32.97
CA GLY A 115 17.32 5.16 -33.74
C GLY A 115 17.48 3.82 -33.01
N GLU A 116 17.90 3.82 -31.75
CA GLU A 116 18.06 2.62 -30.91
C GLU A 116 16.73 2.30 -30.19
N THR A 117 15.70 2.00 -30.98
CA THR A 117 14.30 1.97 -30.54
C THR A 117 14.03 0.92 -29.48
N GLU A 118 14.60 -0.30 -29.57
CA GLU A 118 14.40 -1.36 -28.55
C GLU A 118 14.95 -0.93 -27.18
N GLU A 119 16.15 -0.36 -27.16
CA GLU A 119 16.75 0.16 -25.92
C GLU A 119 15.95 1.35 -25.38
N ALA A 120 15.43 2.23 -26.25
CA ALA A 120 14.56 3.32 -25.86
C ALA A 120 13.31 2.81 -25.17
N VAL A 121 12.62 1.80 -25.72
CA VAL A 121 11.47 1.13 -25.08
C VAL A 121 11.86 0.60 -23.71
N GLU A 122 12.98 -0.11 -23.62
CA GLU A 122 13.44 -0.70 -22.36
C GLU A 122 13.61 0.37 -21.26
N TRP A 123 14.34 1.45 -21.57
CA TRP A 123 14.62 2.51 -20.60
C TRP A 123 13.36 3.29 -20.22
N LEU A 124 12.51 3.65 -21.19
CA LEU A 124 11.27 4.37 -20.92
C LEU A 124 10.27 3.52 -20.14
N LYS A 125 10.14 2.22 -20.42
CA LYS A 125 9.28 1.31 -19.64
C LYS A 125 9.80 1.09 -18.21
N LYS A 126 11.12 1.03 -18.01
CA LYS A 126 11.72 1.04 -16.67
C LYS A 126 11.42 2.34 -15.93
N ALA A 127 11.57 3.49 -16.61
CA ALA A 127 11.25 4.80 -16.04
C ALA A 127 9.76 4.89 -15.67
N GLU A 128 8.84 4.40 -16.50
CA GLU A 128 7.40 4.34 -16.22
C GLU A 128 7.13 3.54 -14.95
N GLN A 129 7.70 2.34 -14.83
CA GLN A 129 7.52 1.49 -13.66
C GLN A 129 8.00 2.15 -12.36
N GLU A 130 9.19 2.73 -12.38
CA GLU A 130 9.80 3.33 -11.18
C GLU A 130 9.16 4.69 -10.83
N SER A 131 8.58 5.39 -11.80
CA SER A 131 7.85 6.65 -11.57
C SER A 131 6.53 6.46 -10.83
N LEU A 132 5.95 5.25 -10.77
CA LEU A 132 4.62 4.99 -10.16
C LEU A 132 4.53 5.40 -8.69
N GLN A 133 5.66 5.45 -7.97
CA GLN A 133 5.72 5.84 -6.56
C GLN A 133 6.22 7.28 -6.36
N LEU A 134 6.42 8.02 -7.46
CA LEU A 134 6.90 9.40 -7.45
C LEU A 134 5.76 10.38 -7.75
N ASP A 135 6.12 11.64 -7.95
CA ASP A 135 5.16 12.69 -8.27
C ASP A 135 4.58 12.56 -9.68
N ASP A 136 3.37 13.06 -9.87
CA ASP A 136 2.65 12.95 -11.13
C ASP A 136 3.27 13.80 -12.26
N THR A 137 4.13 14.77 -11.92
CA THR A 137 4.88 15.57 -12.88
C THR A 137 5.88 14.72 -13.66
N LEU A 138 6.67 13.91 -12.95
CA LEU A 138 7.64 13.03 -13.59
C LEU A 138 6.96 11.86 -14.33
N LYS A 139 5.84 11.35 -13.79
CA LYS A 139 5.01 10.38 -14.51
C LYS A 139 4.52 10.94 -15.84
N TYR A 140 4.07 12.21 -15.84
CA TYR A 140 3.66 12.90 -17.04
C TYR A 140 4.77 12.91 -18.09
N ASP A 141 5.98 13.32 -17.70
CA ASP A 141 7.12 13.44 -18.60
C ASP A 141 7.50 12.07 -19.22
N VAL A 142 7.47 11.00 -18.41
CA VAL A 142 7.77 9.63 -18.88
C VAL A 142 6.69 9.12 -19.84
N VAL A 143 5.41 9.29 -19.51
CA VAL A 143 4.29 8.82 -20.33
C VAL A 143 4.24 9.60 -21.65
N LEU A 144 4.55 10.91 -21.62
CA LEU A 144 4.66 11.73 -22.81
C LEU A 144 5.77 11.22 -23.74
N ALA A 145 6.96 10.94 -23.19
CA ALA A 145 8.10 10.42 -23.96
C ALA A 145 7.79 9.04 -24.57
N LEU A 146 7.06 8.16 -23.87
CA LEU A 146 6.55 6.91 -24.45
C LEU A 146 5.57 7.17 -25.60
N GLY A 147 4.74 8.20 -25.48
CA GLY A 147 3.84 8.62 -26.54
C GLY A 147 4.61 9.08 -27.79
N ASP A 148 5.63 9.92 -27.58
CA ASP A 148 6.48 10.41 -28.68
C ASP A 148 7.26 9.28 -29.37
N LEU A 149 7.82 8.33 -28.62
CA LEU A 149 8.45 7.13 -29.16
C LEU A 149 7.44 6.31 -30.00
N ASN A 150 6.25 6.06 -29.47
CA ASN A 150 5.21 5.30 -30.18
C ASN A 150 4.74 6.02 -31.46
N GLN A 151 4.66 7.35 -31.44
CA GLN A 151 4.32 8.14 -32.63
C GLN A 151 5.43 8.01 -33.68
N GLN A 152 6.70 8.15 -33.28
CA GLN A 152 7.87 8.01 -34.13
C GLN A 152 7.92 6.64 -34.84
N GLU A 153 7.52 5.57 -34.14
CA GLU A 153 7.47 4.20 -34.63
C GLU A 153 6.13 3.82 -35.28
N ASN A 154 5.29 4.78 -35.63
CA ASN A 154 3.96 4.58 -36.22
C ASN A 154 2.97 3.76 -35.40
N CYS A 155 3.25 3.52 -34.13
CA CYS A 155 2.33 2.85 -33.18
C CYS A 155 1.21 3.80 -32.72
N GLN A 156 0.38 4.30 -33.63
CA GLN A 156 -0.59 5.36 -33.42
C GLN A 156 -1.56 5.09 -32.25
N VAL A 157 -2.01 3.85 -32.08
CA VAL A 157 -2.91 3.46 -31.00
C VAL A 157 -2.24 3.60 -29.63
N LEU A 158 -0.99 3.16 -29.52
CA LEU A 158 -0.21 3.26 -28.28
C LEU A 158 0.17 4.72 -27.99
N ALA A 159 0.59 5.48 -29.01
CA ALA A 159 0.88 6.91 -28.88
C ALA A 159 -0.32 7.67 -28.31
N ARG A 160 -1.50 7.48 -28.89
CA ARG A 160 -2.75 8.11 -28.45
C ARG A 160 -3.09 7.75 -27.01
N ARG A 161 -2.94 6.47 -26.63
CA ARG A 161 -3.16 6.01 -25.25
C ARG A 161 -2.22 6.69 -24.26
N CYS A 162 -0.94 6.80 -24.61
CA CYS A 162 0.05 7.52 -23.80
C CYS A 162 -0.32 9.00 -23.65
N TYR A 163 -0.67 9.69 -24.74
CA TYR A 163 -1.05 11.11 -24.69
C TYR A 163 -2.35 11.35 -23.90
N GLN A 164 -3.32 10.42 -23.95
CA GLN A 164 -4.51 10.47 -23.10
C GLN A 164 -4.15 10.38 -21.62
N ASN A 165 -3.27 9.44 -21.26
CA ASN A 165 -2.78 9.29 -19.89
C ASN A 165 -2.00 10.53 -19.44
N ALA A 166 -1.14 11.09 -20.31
CA ALA A 166 -0.43 12.33 -20.04
C ALA A 166 -1.41 13.50 -19.80
N TYR A 167 -2.46 13.63 -20.61
CA TYR A 167 -3.48 14.65 -20.41
C TYR A 167 -4.21 14.51 -19.06
N LEU A 168 -4.56 13.29 -18.66
CA LEU A 168 -5.18 13.03 -17.35
C LEU A 168 -4.24 13.40 -16.20
N LEU A 169 -2.96 13.05 -16.26
CA LEU A 169 -1.95 13.45 -15.27
C LEU A 169 -1.79 14.98 -15.21
N ALA A 170 -1.80 15.64 -16.39
CA ALA A 170 -1.74 17.11 -16.47
C ALA A 170 -2.97 17.79 -15.85
N GLN A 171 -4.14 17.18 -15.94
CA GLN A 171 -5.34 17.66 -15.27
C GLN A 171 -5.23 17.49 -13.75
N GLN A 172 -4.74 16.35 -13.27
CA GLN A 172 -4.55 16.08 -11.83
C GLN A 172 -3.55 17.05 -11.19
N THR A 173 -2.48 17.39 -11.90
CA THR A 173 -1.48 18.38 -11.43
C THR A 173 -1.93 19.83 -11.59
N GLY A 174 -3.03 20.08 -12.28
CA GLY A 174 -3.54 21.45 -12.55
C GLY A 174 -2.67 22.28 -13.51
N SER A 175 -1.68 21.68 -14.19
CA SER A 175 -0.77 22.38 -15.10
C SER A 175 -1.40 22.64 -16.45
N PHE A 176 -1.77 23.90 -16.73
CA PHE A 176 -2.35 24.29 -18.02
C PHE A 176 -1.39 24.09 -19.19
N SER A 177 -0.11 24.32 -18.99
CA SER A 177 0.92 24.11 -20.03
C SER A 177 1.03 22.63 -20.43
N ARG A 178 1.07 21.71 -19.46
CA ARG A 178 1.09 20.26 -19.74
C ARG A 178 -0.20 19.78 -20.39
N GLN A 179 -1.36 20.31 -19.97
CA GLN A 179 -2.65 20.02 -20.60
C GLN A 179 -2.66 20.46 -22.07
N ALA A 180 -2.20 21.68 -22.37
CA ALA A 180 -2.12 22.22 -23.72
C ALA A 180 -1.19 21.35 -24.60
N HIS A 181 -0.01 21.04 -24.12
CA HIS A 181 0.94 20.19 -24.85
C HIS A 181 0.37 18.81 -25.18
N SER A 182 -0.25 18.15 -24.18
CA SER A 182 -0.91 16.84 -24.41
C SER A 182 -2.05 16.93 -25.41
N LEU A 183 -2.85 18.02 -25.38
CA LEU A 183 -3.93 18.23 -26.34
C LEU A 183 -3.40 18.42 -27.77
N CYS A 184 -2.32 19.17 -27.95
CA CYS A 184 -1.67 19.29 -29.26
C CYS A 184 -1.27 17.90 -29.82
N LYS A 185 -0.66 17.06 -29.01
CA LYS A 185 -0.30 15.69 -29.39
C LYS A 185 -1.54 14.83 -29.72
N LEU A 186 -2.60 14.91 -28.89
CA LEU A 186 -3.86 14.19 -29.11
C LEU A 186 -4.56 14.62 -30.40
N ILE A 187 -4.61 15.92 -30.68
CA ILE A 187 -5.25 16.44 -31.90
C ILE A 187 -4.49 15.98 -33.15
N ARG A 188 -3.16 15.97 -33.11
CA ARG A 188 -2.31 15.56 -34.23
C ARG A 188 -2.37 14.05 -34.52
N THR A 189 -2.66 13.23 -33.49
CA THR A 189 -2.74 11.76 -33.59
C THR A 189 -4.15 11.21 -33.61
N ALA A 190 -5.18 12.04 -33.40
CA ALA A 190 -6.56 11.62 -33.35
C ALA A 190 -7.14 11.32 -34.75
N ASP A 191 -8.08 10.37 -34.79
CA ASP A 191 -8.90 10.15 -35.98
C ASP A 191 -9.86 11.32 -36.19
N LYS A 192 -10.29 11.55 -37.42
CA LYS A 192 -11.18 12.68 -37.80
C LYS A 192 -12.41 12.82 -36.92
N ASP A 193 -12.94 11.71 -36.40
CA ASP A 193 -14.14 11.69 -35.56
C ASP A 193 -13.83 12.03 -34.09
N SER A 194 -12.69 11.56 -33.59
CA SER A 194 -12.27 11.74 -32.19
C SER A 194 -11.69 13.14 -31.91
N ILE A 195 -11.15 13.81 -32.93
CA ILE A 195 -10.45 15.10 -32.80
C ILE A 195 -11.33 16.18 -32.17
N SER A 196 -12.64 16.18 -32.48
CA SER A 196 -13.61 17.16 -31.98
C SER A 196 -13.73 17.19 -30.46
N ASN A 197 -13.46 16.08 -29.79
CA ASN A 197 -13.56 15.96 -28.33
C ASN A 197 -12.51 16.82 -27.60
N TYR A 198 -11.40 17.18 -28.28
CA TYR A 198 -10.29 17.93 -27.67
C TYR A 198 -10.35 19.44 -27.95
N ILE A 199 -11.18 19.86 -28.92
CA ILE A 199 -11.24 21.25 -29.42
C ILE A 199 -11.73 22.23 -28.37
N ASP A 200 -12.81 21.91 -27.66
CA ASP A 200 -13.39 22.80 -26.66
C ASP A 200 -12.43 23.01 -25.47
N SER A 201 -11.72 21.93 -25.08
CA SER A 201 -10.70 22.02 -24.05
C SER A 201 -9.52 22.89 -24.50
N SER A 202 -9.08 22.75 -25.76
CA SER A 202 -8.00 23.56 -26.34
C SER A 202 -8.35 25.04 -26.37
N LYS A 203 -9.57 25.40 -26.80
CA LYS A 203 -10.07 26.80 -26.82
C LYS A 203 -10.08 27.41 -25.42
N LYS A 204 -10.46 26.64 -24.39
CA LYS A 204 -10.49 27.10 -22.99
C LYS A 204 -9.09 27.34 -22.42
N LEU A 205 -8.06 26.65 -22.93
CA LEU A 205 -6.69 26.79 -22.48
C LEU A 205 -5.93 27.95 -23.14
N LEU A 206 -6.34 28.42 -24.33
CA LEU A 206 -5.67 29.50 -25.04
C LEU A 206 -5.30 30.71 -24.16
N PRO A 207 -6.22 31.29 -23.32
CA PRO A 207 -5.88 32.46 -22.52
C PRO A 207 -5.04 32.13 -21.27
N ARG A 208 -4.73 30.85 -21.01
CA ARG A 208 -4.07 30.38 -19.77
C ARG A 208 -2.65 29.91 -19.96
N VAL A 209 -2.15 29.92 -21.18
CA VAL A 209 -0.82 29.43 -21.53
C VAL A 209 0.02 30.55 -22.18
N ASP A 210 1.33 30.35 -22.25
CA ASP A 210 2.25 31.30 -22.87
C ASP A 210 2.07 31.36 -24.40
N LYS A 211 2.73 32.33 -25.04
CA LYS A 211 2.61 32.56 -26.48
C LYS A 211 3.03 31.39 -27.34
N THR A 212 4.02 30.61 -26.91
CA THR A 212 4.49 29.43 -27.63
C THR A 212 3.41 28.37 -27.70
N LEU A 213 2.85 28.00 -26.55
CA LEU A 213 1.76 27.02 -26.45
C LEU A 213 0.44 27.54 -27.04
N GLN A 214 0.18 28.88 -26.98
CA GLN A 214 -0.94 29.48 -27.70
C GLN A 214 -0.83 29.24 -29.20
N SER A 215 0.35 29.45 -29.77
CA SER A 215 0.62 29.21 -31.19
C SER A 215 0.47 27.73 -31.54
N GLU A 216 1.00 26.81 -30.72
CA GLU A 216 0.83 25.38 -30.93
C GLU A 216 -0.65 24.95 -30.92
N LEU A 217 -1.42 25.41 -29.92
CA LEU A 217 -2.86 25.13 -29.84
C LEU A 217 -3.63 25.70 -31.04
N LEU A 218 -3.32 26.92 -31.46
CA LEU A 218 -3.90 27.54 -32.64
C LEU A 218 -3.56 26.76 -33.91
N GLY A 219 -2.31 26.30 -34.07
CA GLY A 219 -1.90 25.41 -35.16
C GLY A 219 -2.72 24.10 -35.18
N CYS A 220 -2.94 23.49 -34.00
CA CYS A 220 -3.77 22.29 -33.88
C CYS A 220 -5.26 22.58 -34.17
N LEU A 221 -5.79 23.73 -33.76
CA LEU A 221 -7.16 24.15 -34.10
C LEU A 221 -7.30 24.40 -35.62
N GLY A 222 -6.28 24.98 -36.25
CA GLY A 222 -6.22 25.14 -37.71
C GLY A 222 -6.19 23.80 -38.43
N TYR A 223 -5.38 22.86 -37.99
CA TYR A 223 -5.35 21.49 -38.50
C TYR A 223 -6.72 20.81 -38.39
N TRP A 224 -7.38 20.88 -37.21
CA TRP A 224 -8.73 20.38 -37.03
C TRP A 224 -9.73 21.02 -38.03
N ALA A 225 -9.68 22.34 -38.20
CA ALA A 225 -10.55 23.05 -39.12
C ALA A 225 -10.36 22.59 -40.58
N LEU A 226 -9.09 22.32 -40.99
CA LEU A 226 -8.79 21.72 -42.29
C LEU A 226 -9.37 20.32 -42.47
N GLN A 227 -9.35 19.49 -41.42
CA GLN A 227 -9.95 18.15 -41.45
C GLN A 227 -11.48 18.18 -41.55
N LYS A 228 -12.14 19.27 -41.10
CA LYS A 228 -13.58 19.52 -41.20
C LYS A 228 -13.98 20.37 -42.41
N ASP A 229 -13.03 20.67 -43.30
CA ASP A 229 -13.20 21.51 -44.49
C ASP A 229 -13.71 22.94 -44.19
N LEU A 230 -13.36 23.46 -43.00
CA LEU A 230 -13.67 24.81 -42.54
C LEU A 230 -12.55 25.77 -42.93
N GLN A 231 -12.42 26.07 -44.23
CA GLN A 231 -11.23 26.73 -44.81
C GLN A 231 -10.96 28.12 -44.23
N ASP A 232 -12.00 28.97 -44.07
CA ASP A 232 -11.84 30.31 -43.48
C ASP A 232 -11.39 30.29 -42.03
N GLN A 233 -11.95 29.38 -41.24
CA GLN A 233 -11.53 29.19 -39.83
C GLN A 233 -10.13 28.62 -39.76
N ALA A 234 -9.76 27.67 -40.61
CA ALA A 234 -8.43 27.11 -40.70
C ALA A 234 -7.40 28.22 -40.97
N ARG A 235 -7.66 29.07 -41.98
CA ARG A 235 -6.80 30.20 -42.29
C ARG A 235 -6.62 31.13 -41.09
N GLN A 236 -7.73 31.54 -40.47
CA GLN A 236 -7.71 32.44 -39.32
C GLN A 236 -6.83 31.86 -38.18
N TYR A 237 -7.05 30.58 -37.82
CA TYR A 237 -6.28 29.95 -36.76
C TYR A 237 -4.79 29.82 -37.11
N LEU A 238 -4.46 29.40 -38.34
CA LEU A 238 -3.08 29.17 -38.77
C LEU A 238 -2.29 30.48 -38.90
N GLU A 239 -2.88 31.52 -39.50
CA GLU A 239 -2.27 32.85 -39.60
C GLU A 239 -2.06 33.45 -38.20
N THR A 240 -3.06 33.30 -37.29
CA THR A 240 -2.91 33.78 -35.91
C THR A 240 -1.84 33.00 -35.17
N ALA A 241 -1.72 31.69 -35.41
CA ALA A 241 -0.65 30.86 -34.81
C ALA A 241 0.72 31.40 -35.16
N ILE A 242 1.00 31.57 -36.45
CA ILE A 242 2.29 32.07 -36.96
C ILE A 242 2.57 33.50 -36.48
N ALA A 243 1.55 34.36 -36.46
CA ALA A 243 1.67 35.72 -35.95
C ALA A 243 1.92 35.81 -34.43
N THR A 244 1.44 34.82 -33.65
CA THR A 244 1.62 34.76 -32.19
C THR A 244 3.05 34.36 -31.81
N PHE A 245 3.54 33.30 -32.46
CA PHE A 245 4.89 32.75 -32.27
C PHE A 245 5.26 31.86 -33.48
N PRO A 246 6.52 31.80 -33.91
CA PRO A 246 6.95 30.92 -35.00
C PRO A 246 6.49 29.49 -34.78
N ASN A 247 5.83 28.91 -35.81
CA ASN A 247 5.18 27.61 -35.70
C ASN A 247 5.26 26.86 -37.05
N ASP A 248 6.22 25.97 -37.14
CA ASP A 248 6.53 25.22 -38.37
C ASP A 248 5.37 24.29 -38.77
N PHE A 249 4.67 23.68 -37.78
CA PHE A 249 3.48 22.87 -38.02
C PHE A 249 2.35 23.70 -38.61
N ALA A 250 2.11 24.91 -38.06
CA ALA A 250 1.09 25.82 -38.60
C ALA A 250 1.45 26.29 -40.01
N ALA A 251 2.74 26.57 -40.29
CA ALA A 251 3.23 26.91 -41.63
C ALA A 251 2.99 25.77 -42.63
N LEU A 252 3.31 24.53 -42.25
CA LEU A 252 3.01 23.34 -43.07
C LEU A 252 1.52 23.27 -43.42
N GLN A 253 0.63 23.40 -42.40
CA GLN A 253 -0.82 23.30 -42.61
C GLN A 253 -1.38 24.46 -43.44
N LEU A 254 -0.89 25.68 -43.24
CA LEU A 254 -1.27 26.84 -44.05
C LEU A 254 -0.79 26.68 -45.48
N GLY A 255 0.40 26.15 -45.71
CA GLY A 255 0.88 25.77 -47.04
C GLY A 255 -0.06 24.78 -47.74
N ASN A 256 -0.49 23.74 -47.02
CA ASN A 256 -1.48 22.77 -47.54
C ASN A 256 -2.83 23.43 -47.89
N LEU A 257 -3.25 24.45 -47.16
CA LEU A 257 -4.46 25.23 -47.50
C LEU A 257 -4.25 26.01 -48.79
N TYR A 258 -3.11 26.74 -48.94
CA TYR A 258 -2.82 27.50 -50.15
C TYR A 258 -2.65 26.59 -51.40
N GLU A 259 -2.12 25.37 -51.24
CA GLU A 259 -2.10 24.36 -52.30
C GLU A 259 -3.52 24.02 -52.78
N ARG A 260 -4.47 23.78 -51.90
CA ARG A 260 -5.89 23.51 -52.21
C ARG A 260 -6.54 24.66 -52.95
N GLU A 261 -6.12 25.88 -52.66
CA GLU A 261 -6.61 27.12 -53.30
C GLU A 261 -5.90 27.42 -54.63
N GLY A 262 -4.93 26.61 -55.04
CA GLY A 262 -4.15 26.80 -56.25
C GLY A 262 -3.02 27.82 -56.14
N ASN A 263 -2.76 28.39 -54.95
CA ASN A 263 -1.66 29.33 -54.72
C ASN A 263 -0.34 28.63 -54.38
N ILE A 264 0.19 27.96 -55.37
CA ILE A 264 1.41 27.11 -55.19
C ILE A 264 2.61 27.92 -54.73
N LYS A 265 2.76 29.19 -55.20
CA LYS A 265 3.90 30.00 -54.76
C LYS A 265 3.93 30.20 -53.25
N LYS A 266 2.82 30.64 -52.67
CA LYS A 266 2.70 30.80 -51.21
C LYS A 266 2.81 29.48 -50.47
N ALA A 267 2.24 28.43 -51.05
CA ALA A 267 2.37 27.08 -50.44
C ALA A 267 3.85 26.66 -50.33
N CYS A 268 4.64 26.81 -51.39
CA CYS A 268 6.07 26.50 -51.35
C CYS A 268 6.84 27.36 -50.34
N GLU A 269 6.57 28.67 -50.27
CA GLU A 269 7.21 29.56 -49.29
C GLU A 269 7.00 29.04 -47.86
N LEU A 270 5.77 28.70 -47.49
CA LEU A 270 5.43 28.16 -46.16
C LEU A 270 5.99 26.76 -45.89
N TRP A 271 6.04 25.90 -46.89
CA TRP A 271 6.64 24.58 -46.71
C TRP A 271 8.16 24.66 -46.54
N PHE A 272 8.85 25.65 -47.19
CA PHE A 272 10.25 25.93 -46.92
C PHE A 272 10.47 26.47 -45.51
N GLU A 273 9.59 27.31 -44.99
CA GLU A 273 9.62 27.75 -43.62
C GLU A 273 9.50 26.56 -42.67
N ALA A 274 8.58 25.62 -42.95
CA ALA A 274 8.36 24.43 -42.14
C ALA A 274 9.56 23.45 -42.14
N LEU A 275 10.53 23.58 -43.03
CA LEU A 275 11.78 22.77 -43.00
C LEU A 275 12.71 23.16 -41.84
N ASN A 276 12.56 24.34 -41.25
CA ASN A 276 13.40 24.80 -40.16
C ASN A 276 13.09 24.09 -38.83
N THR A 277 12.05 23.25 -38.82
CA THR A 277 11.60 22.53 -37.62
C THR A 277 12.61 21.50 -37.11
N ASN A 278 12.59 21.21 -35.83
CA ASN A 278 13.26 20.07 -35.23
C ASN A 278 12.37 18.80 -35.21
N GLU A 279 11.10 18.90 -35.63
CA GLU A 279 10.17 17.77 -35.75
C GLU A 279 10.38 17.06 -37.11
N ASP A 280 10.99 15.90 -37.12
CA ASP A 280 11.27 15.14 -38.33
C ASP A 280 10.01 14.84 -39.16
N GLU A 281 8.85 14.57 -38.48
CA GLU A 281 7.56 14.35 -39.16
C GLU A 281 7.09 15.57 -39.96
N VAL A 282 7.17 16.77 -39.38
CA VAL A 282 6.77 18.02 -40.04
C VAL A 282 7.72 18.29 -41.22
N ARG A 283 9.03 18.04 -41.00
CA ARG A 283 10.06 18.19 -42.05
C ARG A 283 9.83 17.23 -43.20
N MET A 284 9.58 15.94 -42.94
CA MET A 284 9.26 14.95 -43.96
C MET A 284 8.03 15.32 -44.76
N ALA A 285 6.94 15.71 -44.07
CA ALA A 285 5.71 16.13 -44.73
C ALA A 285 5.89 17.37 -45.62
N ALA A 286 6.70 18.34 -45.20
CA ALA A 286 7.04 19.50 -46.00
C ALA A 286 7.85 19.13 -47.24
N LEU A 287 8.85 18.22 -47.10
CA LEU A 287 9.66 17.70 -48.22
C LEU A 287 8.79 16.94 -49.22
N GLU A 288 7.89 16.07 -48.76
CA GLU A 288 6.96 15.33 -49.63
C GLU A 288 6.07 16.27 -50.45
N LYS A 289 5.72 17.42 -49.91
CA LYS A 289 4.97 18.46 -50.62
C LYS A 289 5.83 19.24 -51.61
N LEU A 290 7.06 19.62 -51.26
CA LEU A 290 7.96 20.43 -52.11
C LEU A 290 8.50 19.66 -53.29
N ILE A 291 8.92 18.40 -53.15
CA ILE A 291 9.59 17.61 -54.20
C ILE A 291 8.79 17.56 -55.49
N PRO A 292 7.47 17.23 -55.51
CA PRO A 292 6.68 17.18 -56.73
C PRO A 292 6.65 18.50 -57.53
N HIS A 293 6.61 19.63 -56.81
CA HIS A 293 6.54 20.97 -57.42
C HIS A 293 7.85 21.37 -58.11
N TYR A 294 9.00 20.93 -57.57
CA TYR A 294 10.31 21.23 -58.15
C TYR A 294 10.81 20.21 -59.19
N LYS A 295 10.17 19.03 -59.26
CA LYS A 295 10.60 17.93 -60.15
C LYS A 295 10.69 18.33 -61.62
N ASN A 296 9.77 19.16 -62.10
CA ASN A 296 9.69 19.56 -63.49
C ASN A 296 10.23 20.97 -63.76
N THR A 297 10.45 21.78 -62.73
CA THR A 297 10.90 23.18 -62.85
C THR A 297 12.37 23.36 -62.49
N GLU A 298 12.81 22.76 -61.40
CA GLU A 298 14.16 22.84 -60.85
C GLU A 298 14.62 21.46 -60.39
N THR A 299 14.96 20.57 -61.35
CA THR A 299 15.25 19.16 -61.08
C THR A 299 16.38 18.96 -60.07
N TRP A 300 17.40 19.81 -60.06
CA TRP A 300 18.51 19.75 -59.11
C TRP A 300 18.02 19.99 -57.67
N ARG A 301 17.11 20.93 -57.50
CA ARG A 301 16.51 21.25 -56.18
C ARG A 301 15.64 20.11 -55.67
N ALA A 302 14.84 19.50 -56.59
CA ALA A 302 14.08 18.31 -56.27
C ALA A 302 14.96 17.14 -55.83
N LEU A 303 16.18 17.00 -56.45
CA LEU A 303 17.13 15.98 -56.07
C LEU A 303 17.69 16.20 -54.67
N ASP A 304 18.10 17.45 -54.32
CA ASP A 304 18.62 17.80 -52.98
C ASP A 304 17.55 17.54 -51.91
N LEU A 305 16.30 17.98 -52.15
CA LEU A 305 15.17 17.74 -51.25
C LEU A 305 14.86 16.25 -51.09
N SER A 306 14.95 15.47 -52.18
CA SER A 306 14.76 14.02 -52.14
C SER A 306 15.86 13.31 -51.38
N GLN A 307 17.11 13.80 -51.48
CA GLN A 307 18.22 13.25 -50.70
C GLN A 307 18.02 13.51 -49.22
N LEU A 308 17.60 14.73 -48.82
CA LEU A 308 17.28 15.06 -47.45
C LEU A 308 16.13 14.20 -46.90
N LEU A 309 15.08 13.98 -47.70
CA LEU A 309 13.97 13.09 -47.31
C LEU A 309 14.46 11.65 -47.11
N ASN A 310 15.30 11.13 -48.04
CA ASN A 310 15.86 9.79 -47.92
C ASN A 310 16.70 9.62 -46.64
N ASP A 311 17.49 10.63 -46.27
CA ASP A 311 18.30 10.57 -45.06
C ASP A 311 17.42 10.57 -43.77
N LEU A 312 16.33 11.34 -43.77
CA LEU A 312 15.32 11.28 -42.72
C LEU A 312 14.61 9.93 -42.67
N LEU A 313 14.20 9.40 -43.83
CA LEU A 313 13.57 8.08 -43.91
C LEU A 313 14.49 6.95 -43.44
N LYS A 314 15.79 6.98 -43.77
CA LYS A 314 16.76 6.00 -43.25
C LYS A 314 16.88 6.04 -41.73
N LYS A 315 16.80 7.23 -41.13
CA LYS A 315 16.82 7.42 -39.68
C LYS A 315 15.56 6.84 -39.01
N HIS A 316 14.40 6.95 -39.69
CA HIS A 316 13.11 6.47 -39.19
C HIS A 316 12.73 5.09 -39.77
N HIS A 317 13.72 4.31 -40.25
CA HIS A 317 13.48 3.07 -40.97
C HIS A 317 12.87 2.01 -40.05
N SER A 318 11.53 1.79 -40.16
CA SER A 318 11.02 0.42 -40.22
C SER A 318 9.48 0.34 -40.13
N ILE A 319 8.85 0.19 -41.26
CA ILE A 319 7.44 -0.25 -41.35
C ILE A 319 7.24 -1.63 -40.69
N ASP A 320 8.31 -2.44 -40.66
CA ASP A 320 8.30 -3.81 -40.12
C ASP A 320 8.48 -3.87 -38.59
N GLN A 321 8.83 -2.77 -37.92
CA GLN A 321 9.08 -2.76 -36.46
C GLN A 321 7.85 -2.38 -35.61
N THR A 322 6.80 -1.84 -36.22
CA THR A 322 5.60 -1.39 -35.46
C THR A 322 5.00 -2.50 -34.61
N GLU A 323 4.78 -3.70 -35.18
CA GLU A 323 4.27 -4.85 -34.45
C GLU A 323 5.27 -5.36 -33.42
N HIS A 324 6.55 -5.36 -33.76
CA HIS A 324 7.63 -5.77 -32.87
C HIS A 324 7.75 -4.85 -31.66
N ILE A 325 7.73 -3.54 -31.86
CA ILE A 325 7.78 -2.54 -30.77
C ILE A 325 6.55 -2.62 -29.88
N ALA A 326 5.36 -2.79 -30.47
CA ALA A 326 4.14 -3.00 -29.69
C ALA A 326 4.20 -4.28 -28.85
N ALA A 327 4.67 -5.39 -29.45
CA ALA A 327 4.84 -6.66 -28.75
C ALA A 327 5.89 -6.57 -27.62
N LEU A 328 7.00 -5.85 -27.87
CA LEU A 328 8.03 -5.62 -26.86
C LEU A 328 7.47 -4.85 -25.64
N GLN A 329 6.72 -3.78 -25.88
CA GLN A 329 6.08 -3.02 -24.79
C GLN A 329 5.08 -3.90 -24.01
N GLU A 330 4.29 -4.70 -24.70
CA GLU A 330 3.37 -5.63 -24.06
C GLU A 330 4.10 -6.68 -23.20
N GLN A 331 5.22 -7.23 -23.70
CA GLN A 331 6.05 -8.13 -22.90
C GLN A 331 6.58 -7.47 -21.63
N PHE A 332 7.02 -6.21 -21.69
CA PHE A 332 7.42 -5.46 -20.50
C PHE A 332 6.27 -5.32 -19.51
N ASP A 333 5.07 -4.95 -19.97
CA ASP A 333 3.89 -4.81 -19.12
C ASP A 333 3.51 -6.14 -18.47
N GLN A 334 3.51 -7.24 -19.21
CA GLN A 334 3.26 -8.59 -18.69
C GLN A 334 4.33 -9.02 -17.68
N ASN A 335 5.60 -8.75 -17.94
CA ASN A 335 6.70 -9.04 -17.01
C ASN A 335 6.59 -8.24 -15.71
N ILE A 336 6.15 -6.98 -15.79
CA ILE A 336 5.86 -6.14 -14.61
C ILE A 336 4.74 -6.75 -13.77
N ILE A 337 3.65 -7.15 -14.41
CA ILE A 337 2.51 -7.79 -13.72
C ILE A 337 2.96 -9.11 -13.07
N ARG A 338 3.68 -9.95 -13.82
CA ARG A 338 4.22 -11.22 -13.33
C ARG A 338 5.15 -11.05 -12.12
N THR A 339 6.08 -10.10 -12.19
CA THR A 339 7.00 -9.81 -11.09
C THR A 339 6.29 -9.26 -9.85
N LYS A 340 5.27 -8.41 -10.02
CA LYS A 340 4.43 -7.95 -8.91
C LYS A 340 3.66 -9.10 -8.25
N LEU A 341 3.10 -10.02 -9.05
CA LEU A 341 2.41 -11.20 -8.55
C LEU A 341 3.37 -12.13 -7.80
N LEU A 342 4.56 -12.41 -8.35
CA LEU A 342 5.58 -13.22 -7.69
C LEU A 342 6.07 -12.61 -6.37
N LYS A 343 6.27 -11.28 -6.31
CA LYS A 343 6.63 -10.57 -5.07
C LYS A 343 5.52 -10.67 -4.02
N ARG A 344 4.25 -10.53 -4.43
CA ARG A 344 3.09 -10.72 -3.52
C ARG A 344 3.01 -12.15 -3.01
N LEU A 345 3.18 -13.14 -3.90
CA LEU A 345 3.19 -14.56 -3.54
C LEU A 345 4.34 -14.87 -2.55
N ALA A 346 5.55 -14.40 -2.84
CA ALA A 346 6.70 -14.56 -1.95
C ALA A 346 6.44 -13.94 -0.57
N PHE A 347 5.87 -12.72 -0.53
CA PHE A 347 5.51 -12.06 0.72
C PHE A 347 4.47 -12.88 1.52
N THR A 348 3.40 -13.36 0.85
CA THR A 348 2.39 -14.19 1.53
C THR A 348 2.97 -15.50 2.06
N LEU A 349 3.87 -16.15 1.31
CA LEU A 349 4.58 -17.35 1.76
C LEU A 349 5.48 -17.06 2.97
N CYS A 350 6.19 -15.92 2.98
CA CYS A 350 6.99 -15.50 4.14
C CYS A 350 6.12 -15.27 5.37
N VAL A 351 4.94 -14.64 5.21
CA VAL A 351 3.99 -14.44 6.32
C VAL A 351 3.47 -15.79 6.85
N ILE A 352 3.10 -16.71 5.97
CA ILE A 352 2.65 -18.06 6.36
C ILE A 352 3.75 -18.82 7.10
N ALA A 353 4.99 -18.78 6.58
CA ALA A 353 6.13 -19.41 7.22
C ALA A 353 6.42 -18.80 8.61
N PHE A 354 6.34 -17.48 8.74
CA PHE A 354 6.46 -16.79 10.03
C PHE A 354 5.39 -17.22 11.02
N LEU A 355 4.11 -17.27 10.59
CA LEU A 355 3.00 -17.74 11.43
C LEU A 355 3.20 -19.20 11.86
N ALA A 356 3.66 -20.06 10.94
CA ALA A 356 3.98 -21.45 11.26
C ALA A 356 5.09 -21.56 12.32
N LEU A 357 6.16 -20.75 12.22
CA LEU A 357 7.22 -20.67 13.21
C LEU A 357 6.70 -20.19 14.57
N VAL A 358 5.81 -19.21 14.60
CA VAL A 358 5.16 -18.73 15.83
C VAL A 358 4.33 -19.85 16.47
N ILE A 359 3.53 -20.58 15.68
CA ILE A 359 2.74 -21.73 16.17
C ILE A 359 3.65 -22.82 16.73
N LEU A 360 4.73 -23.18 16.03
CA LEU A 360 5.71 -24.17 16.50
C LEU A 360 6.39 -23.72 17.80
N PHE A 361 6.71 -22.43 17.91
CA PHE A 361 7.28 -21.86 19.13
C PHE A 361 6.30 -21.98 20.31
N PHE A 362 5.03 -21.59 20.11
CA PHE A 362 3.97 -21.72 21.13
C PHE A 362 3.74 -23.17 21.52
N PHE A 363 3.71 -24.09 20.53
CA PHE A 363 3.58 -25.51 20.79
C PHE A 363 4.75 -26.06 21.58
N GLY A 364 5.98 -25.69 21.21
CA GLY A 364 7.21 -26.06 21.94
C GLY A 364 7.22 -25.50 23.38
N TYR A 365 6.80 -24.23 23.54
CA TYR A 365 6.66 -23.60 24.86
C TYR A 365 5.62 -24.30 25.71
N HIS A 366 4.43 -24.56 25.16
CA HIS A 366 3.36 -25.28 25.86
C HIS A 366 3.77 -26.69 26.23
N ARG A 367 4.42 -27.43 25.33
CA ARG A 367 4.95 -28.77 25.61
C ARG A 367 5.99 -28.77 26.73
N LYS A 368 6.87 -27.75 26.79
CA LYS A 368 7.84 -27.57 27.86
C LYS A 368 7.16 -27.28 29.20
N LYS A 369 6.13 -26.43 29.20
CA LYS A 369 5.35 -26.09 30.38
C LYS A 369 4.55 -27.31 30.89
N MET A 370 3.96 -28.08 30.00
CA MET A 370 3.26 -29.33 30.36
C MET A 370 4.21 -30.39 30.93
N LYS A 371 5.43 -30.51 30.41
CA LYS A 371 6.46 -31.42 31.02
C LYS A 371 6.83 -30.99 32.43
N GLN A 372 6.95 -29.69 32.69
CA GLN A 372 7.18 -29.16 34.04
C GLN A 372 6.01 -29.45 34.99
N TYR A 373 4.78 -29.18 34.48
CA TYR A 373 3.55 -29.47 35.24
C TYR A 373 3.42 -30.96 35.60
N ASN A 374 3.65 -31.85 34.66
CA ASN A 374 3.64 -33.30 34.91
C ASN A 374 4.73 -33.77 35.90
N LYS A 375 5.91 -33.12 35.90
CA LYS A 375 6.94 -33.40 36.92
C LYS A 375 6.48 -32.98 38.32
N VAL A 376 5.83 -31.84 38.45
CA VAL A 376 5.28 -31.37 39.74
C VAL A 376 4.16 -32.31 40.20
N LEU A 377 3.24 -32.70 39.30
CA LEU A 377 2.19 -33.68 39.62
C LEU A 377 2.74 -35.04 40.08
N SER A 378 3.79 -35.56 39.41
CA SER A 378 4.40 -36.81 39.81
C SER A 378 5.11 -36.69 41.19
N HIS A 379 5.66 -35.51 41.48
CA HIS A 379 6.27 -35.26 42.80
C HIS A 379 5.20 -35.19 43.92
N ILE A 380 4.10 -34.51 43.65
CA ILE A 380 2.92 -34.47 44.58
C ILE A 380 2.39 -35.89 44.79
N GLY A 381 2.21 -36.67 43.74
CA GLY A 381 1.75 -38.06 43.85
C GLY A 381 2.71 -38.95 44.66
N ASN A 382 4.02 -38.72 44.56
CA ASN A 382 5.01 -39.45 45.41
C ASN A 382 4.94 -39.00 46.85
N LEU A 383 4.78 -37.70 47.12
CA LEU A 383 4.59 -37.19 48.48
C LEU A 383 3.30 -37.70 49.12
N GLN A 384 2.19 -37.78 48.37
CA GLN A 384 0.94 -38.36 48.85
C GLN A 384 1.07 -39.85 49.18
N LYS A 385 1.85 -40.62 48.35
CA LYS A 385 2.16 -42.01 48.67
C LYS A 385 2.99 -42.14 49.98
N GLN A 386 3.98 -41.28 50.16
CA GLN A 386 4.79 -41.25 51.39
C GLN A 386 3.96 -40.88 52.62
N LEU A 387 3.04 -39.93 52.52
CA LEU A 387 2.10 -39.58 53.55
C LEU A 387 1.17 -40.74 53.89
N ALA A 388 0.58 -41.40 52.91
CA ALA A 388 -0.27 -42.57 53.07
C ALA A 388 0.48 -43.78 53.73
N GLU A 389 1.77 -43.94 53.40
CA GLU A 389 2.61 -44.95 54.07
C GLU A 389 2.96 -44.57 55.49
N GLN A 390 3.14 -43.29 55.83
CA GLN A 390 3.32 -42.79 57.18
C GLN A 390 2.03 -42.87 58.03
N GLU A 391 0.86 -42.63 57.43
CA GLU A 391 -0.44 -42.79 58.09
C GLU A 391 -0.77 -44.26 58.38
N LYS A 392 -0.35 -45.20 57.54
CA LYS A 392 -0.50 -46.64 57.82
C LYS A 392 0.37 -47.16 58.97
N ALA A 393 1.40 -46.38 59.35
CA ALA A 393 2.29 -46.69 60.45
C ALA A 393 1.82 -46.16 61.84
N LYS A 394 0.72 -45.38 61.88
CA LYS A 394 0.09 -44.92 63.12
C LYS A 394 -1.10 -45.85 63.45
N PRO A 395 -1.26 -46.36 64.70
CA PRO A 395 -2.45 -47.11 65.07
C PRO A 395 -3.66 -46.17 64.96
N LEU A 396 -4.73 -46.64 64.24
CA LEU A 396 -6.00 -45.95 64.09
C LEU A 396 -6.55 -45.57 65.46
N PRO A 397 -6.92 -44.28 65.65
CA PRO A 397 -7.77 -43.89 66.77
C PRO A 397 -9.15 -44.51 66.51
N LYS A 398 -9.78 -45.07 67.57
CA LYS A 398 -11.13 -45.59 67.59
C LYS A 398 -12.08 -44.64 66.83
N GLU A 399 -13.05 -45.21 66.07
CA GLU A 399 -14.13 -44.47 65.45
C GLU A 399 -14.70 -43.43 66.38
N TRP A 400 -14.44 -42.15 66.08
CA TRP A 400 -15.00 -41.02 66.80
C TRP A 400 -16.48 -40.93 66.41
N ASN A 401 -17.35 -41.29 67.39
CA ASN A 401 -18.77 -41.16 67.20
C ASN A 401 -19.11 -39.65 67.20
N LEU A 402 -19.37 -39.04 66.03
CA LEU A 402 -19.68 -37.64 65.81
C LEU A 402 -20.76 -37.15 66.80
N LYS A 403 -21.68 -38.04 67.15
CA LYS A 403 -22.73 -37.79 68.15
C LYS A 403 -22.19 -37.54 69.58
N GLU A 404 -21.17 -38.25 70.02
CA GLU A 404 -20.57 -38.08 71.34
C GLU A 404 -19.74 -36.79 71.46
N ALA A 405 -19.01 -36.49 70.39
CA ALA A 405 -18.18 -35.28 70.30
C ALA A 405 -19.04 -33.98 70.29
N LEU A 406 -20.19 -34.04 69.66
CA LEU A 406 -21.13 -32.92 69.63
C LEU A 406 -21.87 -32.75 70.93
N HIS A 407 -22.08 -33.84 71.72
CA HIS A 407 -22.73 -33.81 73.00
C HIS A 407 -21.90 -33.14 74.10
N GLU A 408 -20.61 -33.02 73.95
CA GLU A 408 -19.71 -32.35 74.88
C GLU A 408 -19.35 -30.91 74.48
N ASN A 409 -19.85 -30.44 73.34
CA ASN A 409 -19.47 -29.12 72.81
C ASN A 409 -20.30 -28.00 73.46
N ASN A 410 -19.62 -27.05 74.11
CA ASN A 410 -20.24 -25.94 74.86
C ASN A 410 -21.14 -25.07 73.97
N THR A 411 -20.84 -24.85 72.69
CA THR A 411 -21.65 -24.04 71.77
C THR A 411 -22.95 -24.77 71.43
N VAL A 412 -22.88 -26.07 71.12
CA VAL A 412 -24.06 -26.88 70.85
C VAL A 412 -24.98 -26.90 72.08
N HIS A 413 -24.43 -27.07 73.28
CA HIS A 413 -25.16 -26.94 74.51
C HIS A 413 -25.80 -25.55 74.74
N ARG A 414 -25.15 -24.50 74.31
CA ARG A 414 -25.67 -23.14 74.38
C ARG A 414 -26.90 -22.99 73.48
N PHE A 415 -26.88 -23.53 72.30
CA PHE A 415 -27.99 -23.51 71.32
C PHE A 415 -29.19 -24.32 71.87
N HIS A 416 -28.99 -25.50 72.46
CA HIS A 416 -30.06 -26.24 73.14
C HIS A 416 -30.66 -25.44 74.29
N ARG A 417 -29.86 -24.72 75.09
CA ARG A 417 -30.34 -23.83 76.15
C ARG A 417 -31.12 -22.63 75.63
N LEU A 418 -30.71 -22.06 74.51
CA LEU A 418 -31.44 -20.96 73.87
C LEU A 418 -32.79 -21.46 73.33
N ALA A 419 -32.85 -22.60 72.67
CA ALA A 419 -34.08 -23.23 72.21
C ALA A 419 -35.06 -23.48 73.37
N ASN A 420 -34.55 -24.07 74.45
CA ASN A 420 -35.37 -24.35 75.69
C ASN A 420 -35.89 -23.10 76.41
N LYS A 421 -35.18 -21.95 76.21
CA LYS A 421 -35.61 -20.66 76.83
C LYS A 421 -36.48 -19.82 75.89
N GLY A 422 -36.79 -20.31 74.67
CA GLY A 422 -37.56 -19.56 73.71
C GLY A 422 -36.84 -18.35 73.15
N LYS A 423 -35.48 -18.35 73.13
CA LYS A 423 -34.63 -17.22 72.64
C LYS A 423 -33.91 -17.55 71.35
N GLU A 424 -33.81 -16.56 70.52
CA GLU A 424 -33.04 -16.64 69.29
C GLU A 424 -31.53 -16.41 69.53
N PRO A 425 -30.61 -17.09 68.79
CA PRO A 425 -29.17 -16.83 68.84
C PRO A 425 -28.83 -15.47 68.29
N GLN A 426 -27.72 -14.87 68.77
CA GLN A 426 -27.11 -13.66 68.16
C GLN A 426 -26.22 -14.02 66.96
N LEU A 427 -25.86 -13.02 66.18
CA LEU A 427 -25.04 -13.23 64.99
C LEU A 427 -23.68 -13.94 65.26
N GLU A 428 -23.10 -13.61 66.42
CA GLU A 428 -21.85 -14.22 66.89
C GLU A 428 -22.02 -15.71 67.19
N ASP A 429 -23.17 -16.11 67.73
CA ASP A 429 -23.49 -17.51 68.01
C ASP A 429 -23.51 -18.35 66.70
N TRP A 430 -24.11 -17.82 65.63
CA TRP A 430 -24.18 -18.47 64.34
C TRP A 430 -22.81 -18.64 63.72
N THR A 431 -21.91 -17.66 63.83
CA THR A 431 -20.54 -17.72 63.36
C THR A 431 -19.78 -18.85 64.08
N GLU A 432 -19.92 -18.95 65.37
CA GLU A 432 -19.27 -19.98 66.17
C GLU A 432 -19.81 -21.39 65.86
N LEU A 433 -21.14 -21.53 65.64
CA LEU A 433 -21.76 -22.77 65.21
C LEU A 433 -21.29 -23.22 63.84
N SER A 434 -21.10 -22.28 62.91
CA SER A 434 -20.55 -22.55 61.56
C SER A 434 -19.11 -23.05 61.63
N GLN A 435 -18.26 -22.45 62.51
CA GLN A 435 -16.88 -22.88 62.72
C GLN A 435 -16.80 -24.32 63.27
N ILE A 436 -17.68 -24.65 64.20
CA ILE A 436 -17.78 -26.01 64.74
C ILE A 436 -18.18 -27.00 63.64
N THR A 437 -19.16 -26.61 62.79
CA THR A 437 -19.58 -27.47 61.70
C THR A 437 -18.45 -27.67 60.68
N GLU A 438 -17.65 -26.66 60.43
CA GLU A 438 -16.46 -26.77 59.58
C GLU A 438 -15.40 -27.72 60.15
N GLN A 439 -15.22 -27.71 61.47
CA GLN A 439 -14.26 -28.59 62.14
C GLN A 439 -14.67 -30.07 62.11
N TYR A 440 -15.98 -30.35 62.31
CA TYR A 440 -16.50 -31.72 62.45
C TYR A 440 -17.09 -32.30 61.14
N ALA A 441 -17.51 -31.46 60.21
CA ALA A 441 -18.05 -31.86 58.91
C ALA A 441 -17.58 -30.90 57.79
N PRO A 442 -16.30 -30.91 57.42
CA PRO A 442 -15.72 -29.95 56.47
C PRO A 442 -16.28 -30.08 55.05
N GLY A 443 -16.74 -31.27 54.65
CA GLY A 443 -17.40 -31.49 53.37
C GLY A 443 -18.75 -30.78 53.28
N PHE A 444 -19.53 -30.88 54.35
CA PHE A 444 -20.81 -30.21 54.47
C PHE A 444 -20.67 -28.67 54.54
N SER A 445 -19.68 -28.16 55.25
CA SER A 445 -19.39 -26.72 55.30
C SER A 445 -19.08 -26.17 53.92
N ARG A 446 -18.23 -26.85 53.12
CA ARG A 446 -17.95 -26.50 51.71
C ARG A 446 -19.20 -26.51 50.85
N PHE A 447 -20.06 -27.52 51.00
CA PHE A 447 -21.30 -27.63 50.26
C PHE A 447 -22.22 -26.42 50.50
N ILE A 448 -22.38 -26.00 51.74
CA ILE A 448 -23.20 -24.83 52.11
C ILE A 448 -22.63 -23.54 51.51
N HIS A 449 -21.32 -23.32 51.57
CA HIS A 449 -20.68 -22.11 51.04
C HIS A 449 -20.60 -22.05 49.54
N GLN A 450 -20.52 -23.18 48.87
CA GLN A 450 -20.47 -23.23 47.40
C GLN A 450 -21.85 -23.09 46.73
N ASN A 451 -22.92 -23.40 47.43
CA ASN A 451 -24.29 -23.21 46.95
C ASN A 451 -24.79 -21.80 47.23
N GLY A 452 -24.36 -20.81 46.45
CA GLY A 452 -24.81 -19.42 46.53
C GLY A 452 -26.33 -19.19 46.35
N MET A 453 -27.14 -20.26 46.35
CA MET A 453 -28.60 -20.21 46.26
C MET A 453 -29.30 -20.25 47.63
N LEU A 454 -28.60 -20.50 48.75
CA LEU A 454 -29.20 -20.59 50.08
C LEU A 454 -29.28 -19.20 50.67
N SER A 455 -30.48 -18.88 51.24
CA SER A 455 -30.60 -17.71 52.09
C SER A 455 -29.92 -17.98 53.44
N GLU A 456 -29.55 -16.94 54.17
CA GLU A 456 -28.96 -17.04 55.52
C GLU A 456 -29.81 -17.95 56.43
N ARG A 457 -31.11 -17.77 56.36
CA ARG A 457 -32.07 -18.61 57.07
C ARG A 457 -32.06 -20.08 56.65
N ASP A 458 -31.95 -20.34 55.34
CA ASP A 458 -31.86 -21.70 54.81
C ASP A 458 -30.54 -22.37 55.26
N THR A 459 -29.46 -21.61 55.31
CA THR A 459 -28.16 -22.06 55.84
C THR A 459 -28.25 -22.45 57.31
N HIS A 460 -28.88 -21.61 58.12
CA HIS A 460 -29.10 -21.92 59.56
C HIS A 460 -29.92 -23.20 59.75
N ILE A 461 -30.97 -23.42 58.95
CA ILE A 461 -31.76 -24.67 59.02
C ILE A 461 -30.86 -25.88 58.69
N CYS A 462 -30.05 -25.82 57.65
CA CYS A 462 -29.15 -26.90 57.26
C CYS A 462 -28.11 -27.20 58.37
N LEU A 463 -27.48 -26.17 58.95
CA LEU A 463 -26.53 -26.31 60.07
C LEU A 463 -27.15 -27.00 61.28
N LEU A 464 -28.34 -26.59 61.70
CA LEU A 464 -29.01 -27.17 62.83
C LEU A 464 -29.47 -28.61 62.64
N ILE A 465 -29.89 -28.97 61.36
CA ILE A 465 -30.21 -30.36 61.00
C ILE A 465 -28.97 -31.24 61.05
N LYS A 466 -27.83 -30.74 60.50
CA LYS A 466 -26.54 -31.47 60.49
C LYS A 466 -26.08 -31.76 61.91
N LEU A 467 -26.30 -30.84 62.85
CA LEU A 467 -25.98 -30.97 64.28
C LEU A 467 -27.06 -31.66 65.09
N HIS A 468 -28.04 -32.32 64.47
CA HIS A 468 -29.08 -33.15 65.04
C HIS A 468 -30.09 -32.44 65.93
N PHE A 469 -30.29 -31.08 65.81
CA PHE A 469 -31.37 -30.40 66.53
C PHE A 469 -32.76 -30.88 66.11
N GLN A 470 -33.67 -30.87 67.07
CA GLN A 470 -35.05 -31.27 66.84
C GLN A 470 -35.82 -30.19 66.06
N PRO A 471 -36.82 -30.53 65.26
CA PRO A 471 -37.59 -29.55 64.49
C PRO A 471 -38.24 -28.45 65.30
N SER A 472 -38.66 -28.76 66.54
CA SER A 472 -39.18 -27.78 67.49
C SER A 472 -38.10 -26.80 67.97
N GLU A 473 -36.90 -27.27 68.20
CA GLU A 473 -35.76 -26.43 68.60
C GLU A 473 -35.33 -25.51 67.44
N ILE A 474 -35.26 -26.07 66.22
CA ILE A 474 -34.95 -25.31 65.01
C ILE A 474 -35.93 -24.16 64.81
N ALA A 475 -37.25 -24.41 65.04
CA ALA A 475 -38.28 -23.39 64.90
C ALA A 475 -38.05 -22.20 65.86
N VAL A 476 -37.69 -22.49 67.11
CA VAL A 476 -37.35 -21.47 68.08
C VAL A 476 -36.08 -20.70 67.70
N LEU A 477 -35.00 -21.41 67.34
CA LEU A 477 -33.70 -20.81 67.07
C LEU A 477 -33.70 -19.91 65.85
N ILE A 478 -34.58 -20.14 64.88
CA ILE A 478 -34.70 -19.30 63.67
C ILE A 478 -35.92 -18.35 63.73
N GLY A 479 -36.56 -18.18 64.86
CA GLY A 479 -37.69 -17.26 65.04
C GLY A 479 -38.91 -17.57 64.19
N SER A 480 -39.27 -18.88 64.04
CA SER A 480 -40.32 -19.30 63.14
C SER A 480 -41.27 -20.31 63.71
N SER A 481 -42.44 -20.52 63.08
CA SER A 481 -43.33 -21.60 63.47
C SER A 481 -42.78 -22.98 62.98
N PRO A 482 -43.08 -24.07 63.74
CA PRO A 482 -42.70 -25.44 63.31
C PRO A 482 -43.20 -25.80 61.91
N GLN A 483 -44.36 -25.32 61.50
CA GLN A 483 -44.93 -25.52 60.19
C GLN A 483 -44.11 -24.82 59.11
N THR A 484 -43.62 -23.61 59.36
CA THR A 484 -42.75 -22.85 58.43
C THR A 484 -41.41 -23.56 58.20
N VAL A 485 -40.81 -24.12 59.25
CA VAL A 485 -39.57 -24.91 59.18
C VAL A 485 -39.81 -26.16 58.38
N THR A 486 -40.94 -26.86 58.60
CA THR A 486 -41.29 -28.06 57.79
C THR A 486 -41.44 -27.72 56.28
N ASN A 487 -42.17 -26.64 56.00
CA ASN A 487 -42.32 -26.18 54.61
C ASN A 487 -40.98 -25.78 53.97
N SER A 488 -40.09 -25.13 54.72
CA SER A 488 -38.74 -24.75 54.26
C SER A 488 -37.91 -26.00 53.93
N ARG A 489 -37.95 -27.05 54.77
CA ARG A 489 -37.22 -28.30 54.54
C ARG A 489 -37.70 -29.02 53.26
N VAL A 490 -39.01 -29.10 53.02
CA VAL A 490 -39.58 -29.67 51.78
C VAL A 490 -39.18 -28.86 50.55
N ARG A 491 -39.20 -27.54 50.67
CA ARG A 491 -38.74 -26.64 49.61
C ARG A 491 -37.24 -26.82 49.31
N LEU A 492 -36.42 -26.96 50.37
CA LEU A 492 -34.98 -27.14 50.26
C LEU A 492 -34.62 -28.50 49.67
N LEU A 493 -35.34 -29.55 49.97
CA LEU A 493 -35.18 -30.86 49.36
C LEU A 493 -35.28 -30.74 47.83
N ARG A 494 -36.32 -30.08 47.31
CA ARG A 494 -36.52 -29.84 45.89
C ARG A 494 -35.44 -28.97 45.30
N LYS A 495 -35.06 -27.91 46.03
CA LYS A 495 -34.12 -26.88 45.53
C LYS A 495 -32.69 -27.41 45.46
N ILE A 496 -32.27 -28.20 46.43
CA ILE A 496 -30.88 -28.67 46.57
C ILE A 496 -30.63 -30.00 45.86
N PHE A 497 -31.57 -30.97 46.11
CA PHE A 497 -31.40 -32.33 45.62
C PHE A 497 -32.26 -32.65 44.39
N GLY A 498 -33.21 -31.78 44.03
CA GLY A 498 -34.10 -31.99 42.88
C GLY A 498 -35.17 -33.03 43.14
N GLU A 499 -35.33 -33.51 44.38
CA GLU A 499 -36.20 -34.63 44.74
C GLU A 499 -37.56 -34.17 45.29
N GLN A 500 -38.59 -35.00 45.11
CA GLN A 500 -39.90 -34.80 45.71
C GLN A 500 -40.03 -35.74 46.91
N GLY A 501 -40.19 -35.16 48.10
CA GLY A 501 -40.29 -35.90 49.35
C GLY A 501 -40.77 -35.03 50.53
N GLY A 502 -40.73 -35.60 51.69
CA GLY A 502 -41.11 -34.93 52.94
C GLY A 502 -39.94 -34.24 53.68
N ALA A 503 -40.24 -33.57 54.75
CA ALA A 503 -39.21 -32.88 55.53
C ALA A 503 -38.21 -33.86 56.20
N LYS A 504 -38.61 -35.13 56.44
CA LYS A 504 -37.71 -36.15 57.00
C LYS A 504 -36.65 -36.59 55.99
N ASP A 505 -37.02 -36.73 54.70
CA ASP A 505 -36.09 -37.09 53.67
C ASP A 505 -34.98 -36.04 53.50
N PHE A 506 -35.32 -34.75 53.63
CA PHE A 506 -34.35 -33.66 53.67
C PHE A 506 -33.35 -33.78 54.84
N ASP A 507 -33.90 -34.06 56.05
CA ASP A 507 -33.06 -34.21 57.24
C ASP A 507 -32.07 -35.36 57.10
N GLU A 508 -32.48 -36.48 56.46
CA GLU A 508 -31.66 -37.67 56.23
C GLU A 508 -30.50 -37.35 55.25
N HIS A 509 -30.81 -36.69 54.12
CA HIS A 509 -29.80 -36.27 53.17
C HIS A 509 -28.76 -35.31 53.78
N ILE A 510 -29.20 -34.32 54.57
CA ILE A 510 -28.30 -33.38 55.25
C ILE A 510 -27.42 -34.06 56.29
N ARG A 511 -27.96 -35.05 57.02
CA ARG A 511 -27.18 -35.75 58.07
C ARG A 511 -26.16 -36.72 57.50
N GLU A 512 -26.45 -37.34 56.34
CA GLU A 512 -25.57 -38.28 55.66
C GLU A 512 -24.43 -37.59 54.88
N MET A 513 -24.50 -36.29 54.63
CA MET A 513 -23.43 -35.54 53.94
C MET A 513 -22.19 -35.51 54.83
N GLU A 514 -21.03 -35.99 54.34
CA GLU A 514 -19.72 -35.92 55.01
C GLU A 514 -19.07 -34.52 54.96
#